data_e408b0c63137ddd8baebf06e65ceb4b3
#
_entry.id   e408b0c63137ddd8baebf06e65ceb4b3
#
_cell.length_a   1.000
_cell.length_b   1.000
_cell.length_c   1.000
_cell.angle_alpha   90.00
_cell.angle_beta   90.00
_cell.angle_gamma   90.00
#
_symmetry.space_group_name_H-M   'P 1'
#
loop_
_entity.id
_entity.type
_entity.pdbx_description
1 polymer ?
#
loop_
_entity_poly.entity_id
_entity_poly.type
_entity_poly.pdbx_seq_one_letter_code
_entity_poly.pdbx_strand_id
1 'polypeptide(L)'
;MKFALISLGCSKNLVDSENFIGILVNKRGFEVTSELGEADIIIVNTCGFIGDAKKESIETILEVSDLKINGNLKKIIVTGCLAQRYAGEILKELPEVDAVIGTGEIDKIEKVIEEVLADKRVVESTKMDFLADSETDRVLTQTSFILIALSIRLRT
;
A
#
# COMPACT_ATOMS: atom_id res chain seq x y z
N MET A 1 7.59 -15.08 -1.89
CA MET A 1 7.59 -13.80 -1.18
C MET A 1 6.18 -13.49 -0.72
N LYS A 2 6.02 -13.09 0.53
CA LYS A 2 4.71 -12.79 1.11
C LYS A 2 4.49 -11.28 1.19
N PHE A 3 3.29 -10.83 0.89
CA PHE A 3 2.92 -9.43 1.06
C PHE A 3 1.61 -9.29 1.85
N ALA A 4 1.50 -8.20 2.57
CA ALA A 4 0.26 -7.80 3.23
C ALA A 4 -0.21 -6.46 2.63
N LEU A 5 -1.51 -6.25 2.63
CA LEU A 5 -2.10 -5.02 2.15
C LEU A 5 -3.05 -4.46 3.20
N ILE A 6 -2.85 -3.21 3.56
CA ILE A 6 -3.70 -2.48 4.49
C ILE A 6 -4.48 -1.44 3.67
N SER A 7 -5.80 -1.58 3.62
CA SER A 7 -6.66 -0.62 2.93
C SER A 7 -7.38 0.27 3.91
N LEU A 8 -7.15 1.57 3.80
CA LEU A 8 -7.75 2.61 4.62
C LEU A 8 -8.71 3.46 3.78
N GLY A 9 -9.84 3.84 4.34
CA GLY A 9 -10.74 4.80 3.71
C GLY A 9 -11.91 4.20 2.94
N CYS A 10 -12.16 4.71 1.74
CA CYS A 10 -13.42 4.51 1.01
C CYS A 10 -13.44 3.24 0.13
N SER A 11 -14.62 2.97 -0.48
CA SER A 11 -14.81 1.85 -1.40
C SER A 11 -13.89 1.90 -2.63
N LYS A 12 -13.49 3.07 -3.09
CA LYS A 12 -12.51 3.22 -4.17
C LYS A 12 -11.15 2.64 -3.77
N ASN A 13 -10.69 2.90 -2.56
CA ASN A 13 -9.44 2.33 -2.05
C ASN A 13 -9.50 0.80 -1.95
N LEU A 14 -10.66 0.25 -1.63
CA LEU A 14 -10.87 -1.19 -1.61
C LEU A 14 -10.72 -1.80 -3.00
N VAL A 15 -11.31 -1.19 -4.03
CA VAL A 15 -11.18 -1.63 -5.42
C VAL A 15 -9.74 -1.58 -5.90
N ASP A 16 -9.03 -0.49 -5.62
CA ASP A 16 -7.61 -0.35 -5.94
C ASP A 16 -6.77 -1.43 -5.25
N SER A 17 -7.07 -1.73 -3.99
CA SER A 17 -6.41 -2.79 -3.22
C SER A 17 -6.63 -4.17 -3.83
N GLU A 18 -7.84 -4.47 -4.28
CA GLU A 18 -8.16 -5.72 -4.98
C GLU A 18 -7.37 -5.85 -6.29
N ASN A 19 -7.22 -4.75 -7.03
CA ASN A 19 -6.41 -4.73 -8.24
C ASN A 19 -4.92 -5.00 -7.94
N PHE A 20 -4.35 -4.40 -6.91
CA PHE A 20 -2.97 -4.70 -6.48
C PHE A 20 -2.79 -6.17 -6.14
N ILE A 21 -3.72 -6.76 -5.37
CA ILE A 21 -3.68 -8.18 -5.03
C ILE A 21 -3.73 -9.03 -6.31
N GLY A 22 -4.64 -8.73 -7.22
CA GLY A 22 -4.77 -9.45 -8.48
C GLY A 22 -3.49 -9.44 -9.30
N ILE A 23 -2.86 -8.29 -9.45
CA ILE A 23 -1.59 -8.15 -10.18
C ILE A 23 -0.47 -8.96 -9.51
N LEU A 24 -0.29 -8.81 -8.20
CA LEU A 24 0.82 -9.44 -7.49
C LEU A 24 0.68 -10.96 -7.40
N VAL A 25 -0.52 -11.47 -7.15
CA VAL A 25 -0.77 -12.91 -7.08
C VAL A 25 -0.69 -13.55 -8.46
N ASN A 26 -1.38 -12.99 -9.45
CA ASN A 26 -1.52 -13.63 -10.77
C ASN A 26 -0.27 -13.47 -11.65
N LYS A 27 0.36 -12.31 -11.62
CA LYS A 27 1.52 -12.02 -12.49
C LYS A 27 2.87 -12.30 -11.83
N ARG A 28 2.97 -12.14 -10.53
CA ARG A 28 4.24 -12.29 -9.81
C ARG A 28 4.31 -13.54 -8.94
N GLY A 29 3.18 -14.23 -8.73
CA GLY A 29 3.12 -15.43 -7.90
C GLY A 29 3.42 -15.16 -6.43
N PHE A 30 3.18 -13.94 -5.94
CA PHE A 30 3.34 -13.59 -4.54
C PHE A 30 2.20 -14.15 -3.71
N GLU A 31 2.47 -14.49 -2.47
CA GLU A 31 1.47 -14.92 -1.51
C GLU A 31 0.97 -13.74 -0.68
N VAL A 32 -0.35 -13.60 -0.59
CA VAL A 32 -0.96 -12.62 0.30
C VAL A 32 -1.06 -13.19 1.71
N THR A 33 -0.71 -12.41 2.72
CA THR A 33 -0.84 -12.82 4.13
C THR A 33 -1.63 -11.79 4.93
N SER A 34 -2.36 -12.29 5.93
CA SER A 34 -3.02 -11.45 6.94
C SER A 34 -2.12 -11.12 8.13
N GLU A 35 -1.02 -11.85 8.29
CA GLU A 35 -0.07 -11.66 9.38
C GLU A 35 1.02 -10.67 8.98
N LEU A 36 0.94 -9.45 9.51
CA LEU A 36 1.89 -8.38 9.20
C LEU A 36 3.33 -8.76 9.57
N GLY A 37 3.51 -9.54 10.63
CA GLY A 37 4.81 -10.02 11.06
C GLY A 37 5.48 -11.03 10.14
N GLU A 38 4.70 -11.67 9.25
CA GLU A 38 5.20 -12.62 8.25
C GLU A 38 5.43 -12.01 6.87
N ALA A 39 4.97 -10.76 6.66
CA ALA A 39 5.07 -10.11 5.37
C ALA A 39 6.50 -9.66 5.07
N ASP A 40 6.94 -9.88 3.85
CA ASP A 40 8.17 -9.31 3.30
C ASP A 40 7.93 -7.88 2.79
N ILE A 41 6.75 -7.63 2.24
CA ILE A 41 6.31 -6.33 1.73
C ILE A 41 4.96 -5.99 2.35
N ILE A 42 4.79 -4.75 2.82
CA ILE A 42 3.50 -4.22 3.22
C ILE A 42 3.13 -3.05 2.31
N ILE A 43 1.93 -3.11 1.75
CA ILE A 43 1.36 -2.04 0.94
C ILE A 43 0.28 -1.36 1.77
N VAL A 44 0.41 -0.05 1.99
CA VAL A 44 -0.56 0.76 2.71
C VAL A 44 -1.31 1.64 1.72
N ASN A 45 -2.58 1.33 1.50
CA ASN A 45 -3.46 2.14 0.66
C ASN A 45 -4.15 3.20 1.52
N THR A 46 -3.68 4.43 1.41
CA THR A 46 -4.00 5.54 2.31
C THR A 46 -5.19 6.37 1.86
N CYS A 47 -5.86 6.99 2.81
CA CYS A 47 -6.88 8.00 2.57
C CYS A 47 -6.40 9.37 3.10
N GLY A 48 -6.59 10.42 2.33
CA GLY A 48 -6.17 11.78 2.70
C GLY A 48 -7.26 12.84 2.52
N PHE A 49 -8.52 12.40 2.43
CA PHE A 49 -9.64 13.26 2.05
C PHE A 49 -10.07 14.21 3.18
N ILE A 50 -9.99 13.75 4.42
CA ILE A 50 -10.31 14.53 5.62
C ILE A 50 -9.19 14.39 6.66
N GLY A 51 -9.10 15.35 7.60
CA GLY A 51 -8.01 15.41 8.58
C GLY A 51 -7.83 14.12 9.40
N ASP A 52 -8.93 13.51 9.86
CA ASP A 52 -8.90 12.28 10.65
C ASP A 52 -8.37 11.08 9.82
N ALA A 53 -8.78 10.96 8.56
CA ALA A 53 -8.30 9.92 7.67
C ALA A 53 -6.82 10.08 7.33
N LYS A 54 -6.35 11.32 7.19
CA LYS A 54 -4.94 11.64 7.01
C LYS A 54 -4.12 11.21 8.22
N LYS A 55 -4.59 11.54 9.43
CA LYS A 55 -3.95 11.15 10.70
C LYS A 55 -3.88 9.62 10.83
N GLU A 56 -4.99 8.92 10.59
CA GLU A 56 -5.04 7.46 10.60
C GLU A 56 -4.03 6.83 9.63
N SER A 57 -3.95 7.37 8.41
CA SER A 57 -3.01 6.90 7.41
C SER A 57 -1.56 7.05 7.85
N ILE A 58 -1.20 8.19 8.42
CA ILE A 58 0.15 8.45 8.92
C ILE A 58 0.47 7.53 10.11
N GLU A 59 -0.44 7.37 11.06
CA GLU A 59 -0.27 6.48 12.20
C GLU A 59 -0.06 5.02 11.75
N THR A 60 -0.83 4.56 10.78
CA THR A 60 -0.67 3.23 10.18
C THR A 60 0.70 3.04 9.52
N ILE A 61 1.17 4.04 8.79
CA ILE A 61 2.51 3.99 8.17
C ILE A 61 3.58 3.92 9.25
N LEU A 62 3.45 4.67 10.34
CA LEU A 62 4.42 4.64 11.45
C LEU A 62 4.42 3.27 12.16
N GLU A 63 3.27 2.66 12.38
CA GLU A 63 3.18 1.31 12.93
C GLU A 63 3.85 0.26 12.04
N VAL A 64 3.64 0.36 10.73
CA VAL A 64 4.29 -0.52 9.74
C VAL A 64 5.79 -0.27 9.70
N SER A 65 6.23 0.98 9.85
CA SER A 65 7.65 1.33 9.94
C SER A 65 8.34 0.67 11.13
N ASP A 66 7.67 0.55 12.26
CA ASP A 66 8.20 -0.18 13.42
C ASP A 66 8.46 -1.66 13.11
N LEU A 67 7.61 -2.29 12.31
CA LEU A 67 7.82 -3.67 11.86
C LEU A 67 9.06 -3.82 10.97
N LYS A 68 9.43 -2.78 10.24
CA LYS A 68 10.65 -2.76 9.44
C LYS A 68 11.90 -2.55 10.31
N ILE A 69 11.81 -1.69 11.31
CA ILE A 69 12.93 -1.37 12.21
C ILE A 69 13.19 -2.51 13.20
N ASN A 70 12.14 -3.04 13.83
CA ASN A 70 12.21 -4.00 14.93
C ASN A 70 11.78 -5.41 14.57
N GLY A 71 11.32 -5.65 13.33
CA GLY A 71 10.81 -6.94 12.86
C GLY A 71 11.48 -7.42 11.58
N ASN A 72 10.78 -8.27 10.84
CA ASN A 72 11.27 -8.92 9.62
C ASN A 72 10.79 -8.27 8.32
N LEU A 73 10.05 -7.19 8.40
CA LEU A 73 9.53 -6.49 7.22
C LEU A 73 10.68 -5.89 6.41
N LYS A 74 10.70 -6.15 5.12
CA LYS A 74 11.76 -5.69 4.22
C LYS A 74 11.42 -4.38 3.51
N LYS A 75 10.19 -4.25 3.02
CA LYS A 75 9.79 -3.13 2.16
C LYS A 75 8.40 -2.60 2.50
N ILE A 76 8.24 -1.27 2.40
CA ILE A 76 6.99 -0.56 2.62
C ILE A 76 6.65 0.23 1.37
N ILE A 77 5.45 0.03 0.84
CA ILE A 77 4.91 0.78 -0.29
C ILE A 77 3.67 1.51 0.17
N VAL A 78 3.62 2.82 -0.07
CA VAL A 78 2.46 3.66 0.28
C VAL A 78 1.76 4.08 -1.02
N THR A 79 0.47 3.93 -1.05
CA THR A 79 -0.37 4.31 -2.19
C THR A 79 -1.65 5.01 -1.72
N GLY A 80 -2.49 5.43 -2.64
CA GLY A 80 -3.77 6.05 -2.34
C GLY A 80 -3.76 7.57 -2.39
N CYS A 81 -4.82 8.18 -1.90
CA CYS A 81 -5.05 9.63 -2.01
C CYS A 81 -4.03 10.47 -1.24
N LEU A 82 -3.60 10.02 -0.05
CA LEU A 82 -2.55 10.69 0.70
C LEU A 82 -1.22 10.63 -0.04
N ALA A 83 -0.89 9.46 -0.56
CA ALA A 83 0.32 9.24 -1.36
C ALA A 83 0.34 10.13 -2.61
N GLN A 84 -0.78 10.24 -3.32
CA GLN A 84 -0.91 11.11 -4.49
C GLN A 84 -0.62 12.58 -4.16
N ARG A 85 -1.10 13.03 -3.02
CA ARG A 85 -1.02 14.45 -2.62
C ARG A 85 0.33 14.83 -1.99
N TYR A 86 0.92 13.94 -1.23
CA TYR A 86 2.09 14.22 -0.38
C TYR A 86 3.27 13.28 -0.63
N ALA A 87 3.42 12.76 -1.84
CA ALA A 87 4.44 11.74 -2.17
C ALA A 87 5.87 12.15 -1.76
N GLY A 88 6.28 13.38 -2.10
CA GLY A 88 7.61 13.88 -1.77
C GLY A 88 7.83 14.06 -0.27
N GLU A 89 6.80 14.53 0.44
CA GLU A 89 6.85 14.73 1.89
C GLU A 89 6.91 13.39 2.63
N ILE A 90 6.13 12.40 2.20
CA ILE A 90 6.15 11.06 2.78
C ILE A 90 7.55 10.44 2.70
N LEU A 91 8.19 10.50 1.54
CA LEU A 91 9.54 9.97 1.38
C LEU A 91 10.60 10.73 2.16
N LYS A 92 10.41 12.02 2.35
CA LYS A 92 11.34 12.86 3.10
C LYS A 92 11.21 12.64 4.60
N GLU A 93 9.98 12.64 5.12
CA GLU A 93 9.71 12.56 6.56
C GLU A 93 9.68 11.12 7.09
N LEU A 94 9.45 10.14 6.22
CA LEU A 94 9.35 8.72 6.56
C LEU A 94 10.40 7.91 5.79
N PRO A 95 11.65 7.88 6.26
CA PRO A 95 12.76 7.22 5.56
C PRO A 95 12.58 5.70 5.42
N GLU A 96 11.73 5.08 6.22
CA GLU A 96 11.42 3.65 6.16
C GLU A 96 10.56 3.28 4.95
N VAL A 97 9.84 4.25 4.36
CA VAL A 97 9.02 4.04 3.16
C VAL A 97 9.91 3.90 1.94
N ASP A 98 9.75 2.83 1.21
CA ASP A 98 10.58 2.50 0.05
C ASP A 98 9.99 3.02 -1.26
N ALA A 99 8.66 3.06 -1.37
CA ALA A 99 8.01 3.60 -2.56
C ALA A 99 6.69 4.29 -2.23
N VAL A 100 6.35 5.27 -3.06
CA VAL A 100 5.06 5.96 -3.04
C VAL A 100 4.45 5.92 -4.44
N ILE A 101 3.23 5.41 -4.52
CA ILE A 101 2.48 5.25 -5.78
C ILE A 101 1.19 6.07 -5.70
N GLY A 102 0.94 6.92 -6.69
CA GLY A 102 -0.29 7.69 -6.80
C GLY A 102 -1.50 6.84 -7.18
N THR A 103 -2.70 7.40 -7.01
CA THR A 103 -3.97 6.69 -7.25
C THR A 103 -4.21 6.22 -8.68
N GLY A 104 -3.58 6.83 -9.66
CA GLY A 104 -3.72 6.46 -11.08
C GLY A 104 -2.65 5.50 -11.60
N GLU A 105 -1.77 5.00 -10.73
CA GLU A 105 -0.55 4.30 -11.11
C GLU A 105 -0.56 2.81 -10.73
N ILE A 106 -1.75 2.22 -10.65
CA ILE A 106 -1.94 0.82 -10.22
C ILE A 106 -1.19 -0.17 -11.13
N ASP A 107 -1.19 0.09 -12.41
CA ASP A 107 -0.50 -0.72 -13.44
C ASP A 107 1.03 -0.69 -13.29
N LYS A 108 1.57 0.29 -12.61
CA LYS A 108 3.01 0.42 -12.37
C LYS A 108 3.53 -0.36 -11.17
N ILE A 109 2.64 -1.01 -10.41
CA ILE A 109 3.03 -1.73 -9.18
C ILE A 109 4.11 -2.79 -9.44
N GLU A 110 4.06 -3.49 -10.55
CA GLU A 110 5.06 -4.50 -10.89
C GLU A 110 6.45 -3.89 -11.02
N LYS A 111 6.55 -2.82 -11.79
CA LYS A 111 7.80 -2.08 -11.98
C LYS A 111 8.33 -1.51 -10.66
N VAL A 112 7.44 -0.91 -9.87
CA VAL A 112 7.79 -0.34 -8.57
C VAL A 112 8.33 -1.42 -7.64
N ILE A 113 7.71 -2.58 -7.58
CA ILE A 113 8.20 -3.70 -6.76
C ILE A 113 9.58 -4.17 -7.21
N GLU A 114 9.83 -4.29 -8.50
CA GLU A 114 11.16 -4.64 -9.02
C GLU A 114 12.23 -3.64 -8.59
N GLU A 115 11.94 -2.36 -8.70
CA GLU A 115 12.87 -1.30 -8.31
C GLU A 115 13.09 -1.27 -6.79
N VAL A 116 12.05 -1.46 -6.00
CA VAL A 116 12.11 -1.52 -4.54
C VAL A 116 12.91 -2.74 -4.07
N LEU A 117 12.74 -3.89 -4.70
CA LEU A 117 13.54 -5.08 -4.42
C LEU A 117 15.00 -4.93 -4.82
N ALA A 118 15.30 -4.04 -5.75
CA ALA A 118 16.67 -3.63 -6.11
C ALA A 118 17.23 -2.53 -5.19
N ASP A 119 16.60 -2.29 -4.03
CA ASP A 119 16.95 -1.26 -3.04
C ASP A 119 16.89 0.18 -3.54
N LYS A 120 16.06 0.44 -4.53
CA LYS A 120 15.77 1.80 -5.01
C LYS A 120 14.55 2.38 -4.29
N ARG A 121 14.60 3.66 -3.97
CA ARG A 121 13.42 4.41 -3.52
C ARG A 121 12.71 4.99 -4.74
N VAL A 122 11.40 4.79 -4.80
CA VAL A 122 10.61 5.09 -6.00
C VAL A 122 9.45 6.03 -5.69
N VAL A 123 9.24 7.02 -6.55
CA VAL A 123 8.03 7.85 -6.57
C VAL A 123 7.38 7.74 -7.94
N GLU A 124 6.19 7.18 -7.99
CA GLU A 124 5.33 7.18 -9.16
C GLU A 124 4.03 7.92 -8.82
N SER A 125 3.96 9.18 -9.21
CA SER A 125 2.80 10.05 -8.97
C SER A 125 2.61 10.98 -10.14
N THR A 126 1.63 10.70 -10.98
CA THR A 126 1.20 11.61 -12.04
C THR A 126 -0.07 12.35 -11.65
N LYS A 127 -0.28 13.54 -12.22
CA LYS A 127 -1.50 14.31 -12.00
C LYS A 127 -2.73 13.57 -12.50
N MET A 128 -3.82 13.70 -11.76
CA MET A 128 -5.08 12.94 -11.79
C MET A 128 -5.86 12.92 -13.12
N ASP A 129 -5.30 12.49 -14.24
CA ASP A 129 -6.03 12.38 -15.50
C ASP A 129 -6.36 10.94 -15.96
N PHE A 130 -6.07 9.95 -15.11
CA PHE A 130 -6.25 8.54 -15.49
C PHE A 130 -7.44 7.90 -14.77
N LEU A 131 -8.43 7.46 -15.55
CA LEU A 131 -9.43 6.50 -15.10
C LEU A 131 -8.81 5.10 -15.22
N ALA A 132 -8.69 4.39 -14.11
CA ALA A 132 -8.20 3.02 -14.12
C ALA A 132 -8.96 2.19 -15.14
N ASP A 133 -8.24 1.55 -16.05
CA ASP A 133 -8.83 0.70 -17.08
C ASP A 133 -9.59 -0.45 -16.42
N SER A 134 -10.81 -0.68 -16.88
CA SER A 134 -11.72 -1.69 -16.32
C SER A 134 -11.30 -3.14 -16.60
N GLU A 135 -10.21 -3.34 -17.33
CA GLU A 135 -9.71 -4.66 -17.73
C GLU A 135 -8.58 -5.21 -16.83
N THR A 136 -8.24 -4.52 -15.74
CA THR A 136 -7.23 -5.04 -14.80
C THR A 136 -7.77 -6.26 -14.06
N ASP A 137 -6.99 -7.33 -14.02
CA ASP A 137 -7.31 -8.53 -13.25
C ASP A 137 -7.57 -8.19 -11.78
N ARG A 138 -8.76 -8.46 -11.34
CA ARG A 138 -9.22 -8.12 -9.99
C ARG A 138 -9.49 -9.37 -9.18
N VAL A 139 -8.93 -9.42 -7.99
CA VAL A 139 -9.26 -10.44 -6.99
C VAL A 139 -10.21 -9.84 -5.96
N LEU A 140 -11.39 -10.44 -5.81
CA LEU A 140 -12.34 -10.02 -4.79
C LEU A 140 -11.77 -10.31 -3.40
N THR A 141 -11.71 -9.27 -2.57
CA THR A 141 -11.28 -9.42 -1.18
C THR A 141 -12.32 -10.16 -0.37
N GLN A 142 -11.91 -11.25 0.25
CA GLN A 142 -12.70 -11.85 1.30
C GLN A 142 -12.57 -11.02 2.58
N THR A 143 -13.53 -11.17 3.47
CA THR A 143 -13.71 -10.39 4.72
C THR A 143 -12.46 -10.27 5.60
N SER A 144 -11.46 -11.11 5.39
CA SER A 144 -10.19 -11.14 6.14
C SER A 144 -9.35 -9.86 6.00
N PHE A 145 -9.46 -9.13 4.89
CA PHE A 145 -8.69 -7.89 4.69
C PHE A 145 -9.26 -6.69 5.45
N ILE A 146 -10.58 -6.66 5.61
CA ILE A 146 -11.26 -5.68 6.46
C ILE A 146 -10.82 -5.88 7.92
N LEU A 147 -10.58 -7.13 8.32
CA LEU A 147 -10.10 -7.47 9.65
C LEU A 147 -8.67 -7.00 9.94
N ILE A 148 -7.79 -6.91 8.93
CA ILE A 148 -6.43 -6.40 9.13
C ILE A 148 -6.48 -4.89 9.45
N ALA A 149 -7.23 -4.12 8.69
CA ALA A 149 -7.42 -2.70 8.94
C ALA A 149 -8.08 -2.44 10.31
N LEU A 150 -9.06 -3.28 10.68
CA LEU A 150 -9.73 -3.21 11.98
C LEU A 150 -8.84 -3.68 13.14
N SER A 151 -8.01 -4.70 12.96
CA SER A 151 -7.11 -5.19 14.01
C SER A 151 -6.01 -4.19 14.36
N ILE A 152 -5.56 -3.39 13.40
CA ILE A 152 -4.64 -2.29 13.66
C ILE A 152 -5.33 -1.18 14.45
N ARG A 153 -6.60 -0.87 14.15
CA ARG A 153 -7.40 0.09 14.93
C ARG A 153 -7.61 -0.32 16.39
N LEU A 154 -7.77 -1.61 16.65
CA LEU A 154 -8.02 -2.12 17.99
C LEU A 154 -6.77 -2.24 18.87
N ARG A 155 -5.58 -2.16 18.27
CA ARG A 155 -4.30 -2.21 19.00
C ARG A 155 -3.73 -0.84 19.34
N THR A 156 -4.33 0.20 18.84
CA THR A 156 -4.07 1.59 19.20
C THR A 156 -5.16 2.06 20.14
#